data_f9e29e4f49ae118c79ebc3f9fceb928d
#
_entry.id   f9e29e4f49ae118c79ebc3f9fceb928d
#
_cell.length_a   1.000
_cell.length_b   1.000
_cell.length_c   1.000
_cell.angle_alpha   90.00
_cell.angle_beta   90.00
_cell.angle_gamma   90.00
#
_symmetry.space_group_name_H-M   'P 1'
#
loop_
_entity.id
_entity.type
_entity.pdbx_description
1 polymer ?
#
loop_
_entity_poly.entity_id
_entity_poly.type
_entity_poly.pdbx_seq_one_letter_code
_entity_poly.pdbx_strand_id
1 'polypeptide(L)'
;MRKNILFLSLLLLLSLGSGSCKRISNKNESKEVILASFTVLADIIRNVAKDDFIVRSITKPGVEVHGYQPTPSDLVNASSAFVFIDNGFGFELWAEKFVSNLKVKRITVAEDLDPIFISEDFYKGKPNPHAWISPKRGMLYVDILVDSLSELRPSKR
;
A
#
# COMPACT_ATOMS: atom_id res chain seq x y z
N MET A 1 20.08 69.24 6.14
CA MET A 1 19.65 68.18 7.06
C MET A 1 18.29 67.49 6.74
N ARG A 2 17.38 68.13 5.98
CA ARG A 2 16.04 67.51 5.66
C ARG A 2 16.04 66.45 4.55
N LYS A 3 17.04 66.40 3.68
CA LYS A 3 17.09 65.45 2.55
C LYS A 3 17.51 64.05 2.95
N ASN A 4 18.27 63.86 4.04
CA ASN A 4 18.77 62.56 4.49
C ASN A 4 17.72 61.75 5.30
N ILE A 5 16.72 62.45 5.88
CA ILE A 5 15.65 61.81 6.65
C ILE A 5 14.65 61.12 5.72
N LEU A 6 14.38 61.70 4.54
CA LEU A 6 13.48 61.10 3.56
C LEU A 6 14.07 59.82 2.92
N PHE A 7 15.41 59.74 2.76
CA PHE A 7 16.06 58.56 2.20
C PHE A 7 16.10 57.38 3.19
N LEU A 8 16.24 57.67 4.50
CA LEU A 8 16.21 56.63 5.54
C LEU A 8 14.82 56.03 5.73
N SER A 9 13.74 56.85 5.60
CA SER A 9 12.37 56.33 5.71
C SER A 9 11.95 55.46 4.52
N LEU A 10 12.51 55.72 3.33
CA LEU A 10 12.22 54.92 2.14
C LEU A 10 12.92 53.55 2.18
N LEU A 11 14.12 53.44 2.78
CA LEU A 11 14.83 52.19 2.97
C LEU A 11 14.17 51.30 4.03
N LEU A 12 13.53 51.89 5.04
CA LEU A 12 12.86 51.12 6.12
C LEU A 12 11.54 50.50 5.64
N LEU A 13 10.89 51.07 4.62
CA LEU A 13 9.65 50.53 4.04
C LEU A 13 9.87 49.39 3.05
N LEU A 14 11.08 49.23 2.51
CA LEU A 14 11.41 48.08 1.61
C LEU A 14 11.76 46.79 2.35
N SER A 15 12.05 46.86 3.66
CA SER A 15 12.45 45.66 4.44
C SER A 15 11.27 44.88 5.03
N LEU A 16 10.04 45.35 4.93
CA LEU A 16 8.83 44.69 5.46
C LEU A 16 8.08 43.83 4.44
N GLY A 17 8.61 43.71 3.19
CA GLY A 17 7.97 42.99 2.09
C GLY A 17 8.35 41.50 1.95
N SER A 18 9.19 40.96 2.86
CA SER A 18 9.54 39.52 2.82
C SER A 18 8.48 38.67 3.54
N GLY A 19 7.23 38.86 3.17
CA GLY A 19 6.15 37.96 3.52
C GLY A 19 6.49 36.59 2.92
N SER A 20 7.06 35.72 3.75
CA SER A 20 7.22 34.28 3.45
C SER A 20 5.85 33.74 3.03
N CYS A 21 5.60 33.66 1.74
CA CYS A 21 4.51 32.85 1.22
C CYS A 21 4.75 31.40 1.67
N LYS A 22 4.25 31.06 2.85
CA LYS A 22 4.04 29.67 3.23
C LYS A 22 3.18 29.07 2.12
N ARG A 23 3.82 28.34 1.20
CA ARG A 23 3.15 27.55 0.20
C ARG A 23 2.27 26.58 0.99
N ILE A 24 0.99 26.92 1.13
CA ILE A 24 -0.03 25.96 1.59
C ILE A 24 -0.03 24.91 0.50
N SER A 25 0.71 23.84 0.74
CA SER A 25 0.60 22.61 -0.05
C SER A 25 -0.85 22.17 0.14
N ASN A 26 -1.68 22.44 -0.84
CA ASN A 26 -3.05 21.93 -0.90
C ASN A 26 -2.92 20.45 -1.19
N LYS A 27 -2.67 19.65 -0.12
CA LYS A 27 -2.51 18.19 -0.14
C LYS A 27 -3.89 17.55 -0.30
N ASN A 28 -4.57 17.89 -1.37
CA ASN A 28 -5.74 17.15 -1.86
C ASN A 28 -5.30 16.16 -2.93
N GLU A 29 -4.13 15.49 -2.72
CA GLU A 29 -3.82 14.29 -3.47
C GLU A 29 -4.78 13.21 -3.02
N SER A 30 -5.62 12.75 -3.94
CA SER A 30 -6.45 11.56 -3.70
C SER A 30 -5.53 10.41 -3.31
N LYS A 31 -5.75 9.83 -2.12
CA LYS A 31 -4.94 8.72 -1.63
C LYS A 31 -4.99 7.56 -2.64
N GLU A 32 -3.83 6.99 -2.92
CA GLU A 32 -3.71 5.82 -3.78
C GLU A 32 -4.34 4.60 -3.11
N VAL A 33 -4.89 3.71 -3.93
CA VAL A 33 -5.59 2.51 -3.46
C VAL A 33 -4.65 1.30 -3.50
N ILE A 34 -4.45 0.65 -2.37
CA ILE A 34 -3.86 -0.68 -2.26
C ILE A 34 -5.01 -1.69 -2.25
N LEU A 35 -4.94 -2.67 -3.15
CA LEU A 35 -5.91 -3.74 -3.25
C LEU A 35 -5.30 -5.04 -2.73
N ALA A 36 -5.81 -5.56 -1.62
CA ALA A 36 -5.42 -6.85 -1.09
C ALA A 36 -6.35 -7.96 -1.60
N SER A 37 -5.84 -9.17 -1.74
CA SER A 37 -6.63 -10.33 -2.16
C SER A 37 -7.71 -10.70 -1.14
N PHE A 38 -7.40 -10.66 0.16
CA PHE A 38 -8.32 -11.06 1.22
C PHE A 38 -8.22 -10.17 2.47
N THR A 39 -9.20 -10.34 3.34
CA THR A 39 -9.46 -9.41 4.44
C THR A 39 -8.37 -9.36 5.51
N VAL A 40 -7.75 -10.49 5.87
CA VAL A 40 -6.67 -10.52 6.87
C VAL A 40 -5.44 -9.80 6.34
N LEU A 41 -5.07 -10.05 5.09
CA LEU A 41 -3.96 -9.33 4.45
C LEU A 41 -4.25 -7.83 4.36
N ALA A 42 -5.49 -7.46 4.00
CA ALA A 42 -5.91 -6.06 4.00
C ALA A 42 -5.79 -5.41 5.38
N ASP A 43 -6.04 -6.14 6.45
CA ASP A 43 -5.90 -5.64 7.81
C ASP A 43 -4.43 -5.41 8.18
N ILE A 44 -3.55 -6.36 7.87
CA ILE A 44 -2.10 -6.20 8.06
C ILE A 44 -1.60 -4.97 7.29
N ILE A 45 -1.99 -4.84 6.01
CA ILE A 45 -1.61 -3.70 5.17
C ILE A 45 -2.11 -2.37 5.75
N ARG A 46 -3.35 -2.30 6.27
CA ARG A 46 -3.87 -1.07 6.92
C ARG A 46 -3.04 -0.68 8.13
N ASN A 47 -2.60 -1.66 8.90
CA ASN A 47 -1.75 -1.41 10.07
C ASN A 47 -0.35 -0.93 9.69
N VAL A 48 0.18 -1.33 8.56
CA VAL A 48 1.45 -0.84 8.00
C VAL A 48 1.27 0.54 7.35
N ALA A 49 0.33 0.65 6.43
CA ALA A 49 0.14 1.82 5.57
C ALA A 49 -0.52 3.01 6.28
N LYS A 50 -1.19 2.76 7.44
CA LYS A 50 -1.91 3.81 8.20
C LYS A 50 -2.79 4.66 7.29
N ASP A 51 -2.67 5.97 7.40
CA ASP A 51 -3.47 6.95 6.65
C ASP A 51 -2.89 7.34 5.29
N ASP A 52 -1.76 6.77 4.89
CA ASP A 52 -1.08 7.14 3.64
C ASP A 52 -1.75 6.57 2.39
N PHE A 53 -2.50 5.47 2.55
CA PHE A 53 -3.19 4.78 1.46
C PHE A 53 -4.63 4.46 1.82
N ILE A 54 -5.45 4.20 0.79
CA ILE A 54 -6.76 3.55 0.94
C ILE A 54 -6.55 2.05 0.72
N VAL A 55 -6.83 1.21 1.73
CA VAL A 55 -6.68 -0.23 1.61
C VAL A 55 -8.03 -0.90 1.44
N ARG A 56 -8.20 -1.66 0.37
CA ARG A 56 -9.40 -2.44 0.04
C ARG A 56 -9.06 -3.91 -0.06
N SER A 57 -10.05 -4.77 0.20
CA SER A 57 -9.97 -6.21 -0.03
C SER A 57 -10.85 -6.61 -1.20
N ILE A 58 -10.40 -7.57 -2.02
CA ILE A 58 -11.25 -8.17 -3.06
C ILE A 58 -12.31 -9.05 -2.41
N THR A 59 -11.88 -10.03 -1.59
CA THR A 59 -12.84 -10.86 -0.88
C THR A 59 -13.47 -10.11 0.28
N LYS A 60 -14.73 -10.43 0.57
CA LYS A 60 -15.46 -9.89 1.73
C LYS A 60 -15.20 -10.75 2.97
N PRO A 61 -15.46 -10.22 4.19
CA PRO A 61 -15.40 -11.04 5.40
C PRO A 61 -16.27 -12.29 5.28
N GLY A 62 -15.72 -13.45 5.72
CA GLY A 62 -16.42 -14.73 5.70
C GLY A 62 -16.46 -15.45 4.35
N VAL A 63 -15.90 -14.88 3.30
CA VAL A 63 -15.79 -15.53 1.99
C VAL A 63 -14.58 -16.48 1.97
N GLU A 64 -14.79 -17.67 1.43
CA GLU A 64 -13.72 -18.63 1.17
C GLU A 64 -12.80 -18.08 0.05
N VAL A 65 -11.49 -18.08 0.30
CA VAL A 65 -10.51 -17.41 -0.56
C VAL A 65 -9.90 -18.32 -1.61
N HIS A 66 -9.63 -19.60 -1.27
CA HIS A 66 -8.95 -20.53 -2.18
C HIS A 66 -9.72 -20.75 -3.48
N GLY A 67 -11.04 -20.93 -3.38
CA GLY A 67 -11.92 -21.16 -4.51
C GLY A 67 -12.63 -19.90 -5.02
N TYR A 68 -12.20 -18.70 -4.61
CA TYR A 68 -12.86 -17.45 -5.00
C TYR A 68 -12.83 -17.25 -6.52
N GLN A 69 -13.94 -16.77 -7.05
CA GLN A 69 -14.05 -16.41 -8.45
C GLN A 69 -14.35 -14.91 -8.56
N PRO A 70 -13.36 -14.12 -8.99
CA PRO A 70 -13.54 -12.67 -9.13
C PRO A 70 -14.65 -12.32 -10.09
N THR A 71 -15.45 -11.36 -9.67
CA THR A 71 -16.57 -10.82 -10.46
C THR A 71 -16.11 -9.68 -11.39
N PRO A 72 -16.91 -9.30 -12.39
CA PRO A 72 -16.64 -8.11 -13.21
C PRO A 72 -16.48 -6.83 -12.38
N SER A 73 -17.24 -6.71 -11.27
CA SER A 73 -17.09 -5.57 -10.35
C SER A 73 -15.76 -5.55 -9.63
N ASP A 74 -15.19 -6.71 -9.31
CA ASP A 74 -13.84 -6.78 -8.72
C ASP A 74 -12.78 -6.31 -9.70
N LEU A 75 -12.91 -6.63 -10.99
CA LEU A 75 -12.03 -6.13 -12.05
C LEU A 75 -12.12 -4.61 -12.19
N VAL A 76 -13.30 -4.04 -12.15
CA VAL A 76 -13.50 -2.58 -12.22
C VAL A 76 -12.85 -1.91 -11.01
N ASN A 77 -13.06 -2.44 -9.80
CA ASN A 77 -12.44 -1.92 -8.58
C ASN A 77 -10.91 -2.04 -8.60
N ALA A 78 -10.40 -3.12 -9.15
CA ALA A 78 -8.97 -3.37 -9.25
C ALA A 78 -8.26 -2.48 -10.28
N SER A 79 -8.95 -2.10 -11.36
CA SER A 79 -8.37 -1.28 -12.43
C SER A 79 -7.88 0.10 -11.97
N SER A 80 -8.42 0.60 -10.85
CA SER A 80 -8.05 1.87 -10.22
C SER A 80 -7.01 1.70 -9.10
N ALA A 81 -6.58 0.47 -8.82
CA ALA A 81 -5.61 0.24 -7.77
C ALA A 81 -4.19 0.67 -8.19
N PHE A 82 -3.45 1.21 -7.25
CA PHE A 82 -2.03 1.53 -7.39
C PHE A 82 -1.18 0.26 -7.41
N VAL A 83 -1.51 -0.68 -6.51
CA VAL A 83 -0.84 -1.96 -6.36
C VAL A 83 -1.85 -3.02 -5.90
N PHE A 84 -1.69 -4.25 -6.40
CA PHE A 84 -2.38 -5.44 -5.92
C PHE A 84 -1.42 -6.26 -5.06
N ILE A 85 -1.87 -6.67 -3.89
CA ILE A 85 -1.07 -7.45 -2.94
C ILE A 85 -1.81 -8.74 -2.62
N ASP A 86 -1.16 -9.87 -2.84
CA ASP A 86 -1.67 -11.20 -2.53
C ASP A 86 -0.70 -11.99 -1.63
N ASN A 87 -1.18 -13.11 -1.10
CA ASN A 87 -0.42 -13.93 -0.19
C ASN A 87 0.68 -14.75 -0.88
N GLY A 88 0.32 -15.49 -1.90
CA GLY A 88 1.21 -16.48 -2.52
C GLY A 88 1.08 -17.87 -1.93
N PHE A 89 2.07 -18.74 -2.20
CA PHE A 89 2.07 -20.17 -1.84
C PHE A 89 0.83 -20.92 -2.32
N GLY A 90 0.21 -20.45 -3.41
CA GLY A 90 -1.00 -21.07 -3.98
C GLY A 90 -2.28 -20.79 -3.20
N PHE A 91 -2.30 -19.79 -2.31
CA PHE A 91 -3.49 -19.41 -1.56
C PHE A 91 -4.58 -18.86 -2.48
N GLU A 92 -4.21 -17.98 -3.41
CA GLU A 92 -5.12 -17.37 -4.39
C GLU A 92 -4.77 -17.81 -5.82
N LEU A 93 -5.07 -19.04 -6.19
CA LEU A 93 -4.82 -19.55 -7.56
C LEU A 93 -5.53 -18.72 -8.64
N TRP A 94 -6.63 -18.08 -8.29
CA TRP A 94 -7.38 -17.17 -9.16
C TRP A 94 -6.67 -15.84 -9.44
N ALA A 95 -5.77 -15.42 -8.55
CA ALA A 95 -5.13 -14.11 -8.62
C ALA A 95 -4.27 -13.95 -9.88
N GLU A 96 -3.58 -15.00 -10.33
CA GLU A 96 -2.75 -14.96 -11.54
C GLU A 96 -3.56 -14.50 -12.76
N LYS A 97 -4.68 -15.18 -13.03
CA LYS A 97 -5.59 -14.83 -14.13
C LYS A 97 -6.26 -13.48 -13.93
N PHE A 98 -6.54 -13.12 -12.69
CA PHE A 98 -7.16 -11.85 -12.35
C PHE A 98 -6.23 -10.68 -12.67
N VAL A 99 -4.97 -10.74 -12.21
CA VAL A 99 -4.00 -9.66 -12.35
C VAL A 99 -3.47 -9.55 -13.78
N SER A 100 -3.35 -10.67 -14.52
CA SER A 100 -2.87 -10.65 -15.92
C SER A 100 -3.67 -9.73 -16.85
N ASN A 101 -4.93 -9.46 -16.51
CA ASN A 101 -5.80 -8.55 -17.25
C ASN A 101 -5.72 -7.09 -16.75
N LEU A 102 -4.95 -6.84 -15.71
CA LEU A 102 -4.81 -5.52 -15.09
C LEU A 102 -3.40 -4.96 -15.31
N LYS A 103 -3.32 -3.68 -15.64
CA LYS A 103 -2.04 -2.95 -15.68
C LYS A 103 -1.66 -2.44 -14.28
N VAL A 104 -1.71 -3.32 -13.29
CA VAL A 104 -1.43 -3.00 -11.89
C VAL A 104 -0.17 -3.74 -11.42
N LYS A 105 0.64 -3.09 -10.60
CA LYS A 105 1.80 -3.75 -9.99
C LYS A 105 1.32 -4.82 -9.01
N ARG A 106 2.00 -5.96 -8.93
CA ARG A 106 1.69 -7.05 -8.00
C ARG A 106 2.83 -7.22 -7.00
N ILE A 107 2.47 -7.49 -5.75
CA ILE A 107 3.37 -7.91 -4.68
C ILE A 107 2.78 -9.20 -4.11
N THR A 108 3.59 -10.25 -4.03
CA THR A 108 3.20 -11.55 -3.45
C THR A 108 4.02 -11.77 -2.18
N VAL A 109 3.39 -11.59 -1.02
CA VAL A 109 4.10 -11.43 0.26
C VAL A 109 4.85 -12.68 0.69
N ALA A 110 4.26 -13.88 0.50
CA ALA A 110 4.87 -15.11 1.00
C ALA A 110 6.01 -15.66 0.10
N GLU A 111 6.23 -15.11 -1.10
CA GLU A 111 7.32 -15.55 -1.98
C GLU A 111 8.70 -15.33 -1.38
N ASP A 112 8.85 -14.32 -0.53
CA ASP A 112 10.11 -14.01 0.17
C ASP A 112 10.27 -14.76 1.50
N LEU A 113 9.37 -15.69 1.82
CA LEU A 113 9.43 -16.50 3.03
C LEU A 113 9.91 -17.92 2.75
N ASP A 114 10.71 -18.47 3.68
CA ASP A 114 10.98 -19.90 3.69
C ASP A 114 9.67 -20.68 3.92
N PRO A 115 9.25 -21.57 3.01
CA PRO A 115 7.99 -22.27 3.16
C PRO A 115 8.02 -23.29 4.29
N ILE A 116 6.91 -23.43 5.02
CA ILE A 116 6.64 -24.63 5.82
C ILE A 116 5.82 -25.55 4.93
N PHE A 117 6.31 -26.76 4.73
CA PHE A 117 5.62 -27.74 3.89
C PHE A 117 4.55 -28.48 4.68
N ILE A 118 3.44 -28.78 4.02
CA ILE A 118 2.36 -29.59 4.57
C ILE A 118 2.86 -31.04 4.67
N SER A 119 2.74 -31.65 5.86
CA SER A 119 3.26 -33.00 6.17
C SER A 119 2.30 -34.11 5.83
N GLU A 120 1.01 -33.82 5.72
CA GLU A 120 -0.06 -34.82 5.60
C GLU A 120 -1.09 -34.40 4.53
N ASP A 121 -2.03 -35.27 4.25
CA ASP A 121 -3.16 -35.12 3.34
C ASP A 121 -2.80 -34.91 1.86
N PHE A 122 -3.81 -34.57 1.09
CA PHE A 122 -3.74 -34.36 -0.37
C PHE A 122 -2.71 -33.30 -0.77
N TYR A 123 -2.43 -32.36 0.12
CA TYR A 123 -1.50 -31.25 -0.12
C TYR A 123 -0.08 -31.51 0.39
N LYS A 124 0.23 -32.74 0.83
CA LYS A 124 1.57 -33.13 1.31
C LYS A 124 2.68 -32.68 0.36
N GLY A 125 3.70 -32.04 0.92
CA GLY A 125 4.85 -31.54 0.17
C GLY A 125 4.63 -30.21 -0.54
N LYS A 126 3.44 -29.62 -0.44
CA LYS A 126 3.20 -28.24 -0.91
C LYS A 126 3.47 -27.23 0.21
N PRO A 127 3.89 -26.01 -0.13
CA PRO A 127 3.97 -24.92 0.85
C PRO A 127 2.61 -24.71 1.55
N ASN A 128 2.64 -24.54 2.87
CA ASN A 128 1.46 -24.12 3.63
C ASN A 128 1.23 -22.64 3.41
N PRO A 129 0.13 -22.23 2.78
CA PRO A 129 -0.09 -20.81 2.45
C PRO A 129 -0.45 -19.96 3.67
N HIS A 130 -0.85 -20.55 4.80
CA HIS A 130 -1.37 -19.85 5.97
C HIS A 130 -0.26 -19.33 6.90
N ALA A 131 0.81 -18.77 6.32
CA ALA A 131 1.99 -18.35 7.09
C ALA A 131 1.70 -17.24 8.09
N TRP A 132 0.75 -16.34 7.79
CA TRP A 132 0.35 -15.23 8.69
C TRP A 132 -0.24 -15.67 10.04
N ILE A 133 -0.70 -16.93 10.17
CA ILE A 133 -1.24 -17.46 11.44
C ILE A 133 -0.12 -17.58 12.50
N SER A 134 1.13 -17.77 12.08
CA SER A 134 2.28 -17.75 12.98
C SER A 134 2.64 -16.30 13.30
N PRO A 135 2.65 -15.87 14.58
CA PRO A 135 3.05 -14.50 14.96
C PRO A 135 4.44 -14.12 14.44
N LYS A 136 5.41 -15.05 14.51
CA LYS A 136 6.76 -14.82 13.98
C LYS A 136 6.76 -14.56 12.48
N ARG A 137 5.95 -15.29 11.72
CA ARG A 137 5.86 -15.09 10.27
C ARG A 137 5.00 -13.88 9.92
N GLY A 138 4.00 -13.57 10.73
CA GLY A 138 3.23 -12.33 10.61
C GLY A 138 4.11 -11.08 10.74
N MET A 139 5.15 -11.12 11.59
CA MET A 139 6.15 -10.04 11.66
C MET A 139 6.92 -9.91 10.34
N LEU A 140 7.33 -11.03 9.72
CA LEU A 140 8.00 -10.99 8.42
C LEU A 140 7.08 -10.43 7.32
N TYR A 141 5.77 -10.69 7.37
CA TYR A 141 4.82 -10.03 6.47
C TYR A 141 4.86 -8.51 6.62
N VAL A 142 4.93 -8.02 7.86
CA VAL A 142 5.02 -6.58 8.13
C VAL A 142 6.31 -6.01 7.53
N ASP A 143 7.45 -6.65 7.74
CA ASP A 143 8.75 -6.20 7.22
C ASP A 143 8.73 -6.15 5.68
N ILE A 144 8.28 -7.22 5.02
CA ILE A 144 8.15 -7.28 3.55
C ILE A 144 7.23 -6.19 3.01
N LEU A 145 6.10 -5.95 3.67
CA LEU A 145 5.15 -4.91 3.27
C LEU A 145 5.72 -3.51 3.45
N VAL A 146 6.45 -3.26 4.55
CA VAL A 146 7.13 -1.97 4.79
C VAL A 146 8.16 -1.71 3.70
N ASP A 147 9.01 -2.69 3.40
CA ASP A 147 10.06 -2.54 2.38
C ASP A 147 9.47 -2.33 0.99
N SER A 148 8.51 -3.17 0.60
CA SER A 148 7.86 -3.08 -0.72
C SER A 148 7.10 -1.77 -0.92
N LEU A 149 6.35 -1.31 0.08
CA LEU A 149 5.61 -0.04 -0.02
C LEU A 149 6.55 1.16 0.02
N SER A 150 7.65 1.09 0.79
CA SER A 150 8.68 2.13 0.84
C SER A 150 9.43 2.26 -0.48
N GLU A 151 9.69 1.14 -1.16
CA GLU A 151 10.28 1.14 -2.51
C GLU A 151 9.32 1.78 -3.52
N LEU A 152 8.03 1.43 -3.46
CA LEU A 152 7.01 1.99 -4.36
C LEU A 152 6.73 3.48 -4.11
N ARG A 153 6.85 3.93 -2.87
CA ARG A 153 6.57 5.31 -2.44
C ARG A 153 7.57 5.78 -1.38
N PRO A 154 8.81 6.10 -1.76
CA PRO A 154 9.86 6.55 -0.83
C PRO A 154 9.47 7.78 -0.03
N SER A 155 8.58 8.63 -0.55
CA SER A 155 8.09 9.83 0.13
C SER A 155 7.12 9.55 1.29
N LYS A 156 6.68 8.29 1.45
CA LYS A 156 5.74 7.84 2.51
C LYS A 156 6.41 6.88 3.53
N ARG A 157 7.73 6.85 3.53
CA ARG A 157 8.53 6.02 4.44
C ARG A 157 8.57 6.58 5.85
#